data_43c6e3e0cf2d85f40deed68a46375f6f
#
_entry.id   43c6e3e0cf2d85f40deed68a46375f6f
#
_cell.length_a   1.000
_cell.length_b   1.000
_cell.length_c   1.000
_cell.angle_alpha   90.00
_cell.angle_beta   90.00
_cell.angle_gamma   90.00
#
_symmetry.space_group_name_H-M   'P 1'
#
loop_
_entity.id
_entity.type
_entity.pdbx_description
1 polymer ?
#
loop_
_entity_poly.entity_id
_entity_poly.type
_entity_poly.pdbx_seq_one_letter_code
_entity_poly.pdbx_strand_id
1 'polypeptide(L)'
;METREVHKGMNIHTRRAIAYVVLTIISFFCLFWFYILFVNATRSNGQLQSGFTLAPSSHLLENWKNLLAGTLPVWNGMLNSIIVAGLSALVSVYFSTMTAYAIHAYDFGLKKFIYPFILMIMMIPTQVTALGFVQLVGKMHLEDSFIPLIVPTIAAPVTFFYMKQIGRAHV
;
A
#
# COMPACT_ATOMS: atom_id res chain seq x y z
N MET A 1 31.25 -14.80 -43.05
CA MET A 1 31.14 -13.33 -42.82
C MET A 1 29.71 -13.05 -42.49
N GLU A 2 29.39 -13.06 -41.20
CA GLU A 2 28.00 -12.90 -40.70
C GLU A 2 27.79 -11.44 -40.38
N THR A 3 27.03 -10.74 -41.20
CA THR A 3 26.68 -9.34 -41.02
C THR A 3 25.72 -9.24 -39.83
N ARG A 4 26.25 -8.84 -38.65
CA ARG A 4 25.43 -8.44 -37.50
C ARG A 4 24.56 -7.24 -37.94
N GLU A 5 23.29 -7.52 -38.16
CA GLU A 5 22.26 -6.48 -38.27
C GLU A 5 22.24 -5.68 -36.94
N VAL A 6 22.82 -4.50 -36.97
CA VAL A 6 22.75 -3.54 -35.88
C VAL A 6 21.30 -3.01 -35.87
N HIS A 7 20.46 -3.58 -35.03
CA HIS A 7 19.15 -3.01 -34.74
C HIS A 7 19.35 -1.57 -34.28
N LYS A 8 19.06 -0.64 -35.16
CA LYS A 8 19.10 0.81 -34.92
C LYS A 8 18.05 1.14 -33.85
N GLY A 9 18.44 1.01 -32.57
CA GLY A 9 17.59 1.31 -31.45
C GLY A 9 17.10 2.75 -31.53
N MET A 10 15.84 2.98 -31.19
CA MET A 10 15.18 4.30 -31.16
C MET A 10 16.05 5.30 -30.39
N ASN A 11 16.19 6.53 -30.92
CA ASN A 11 16.99 7.59 -30.31
C ASN A 11 16.58 7.81 -28.83
N ILE A 12 17.58 8.02 -27.98
CA ILE A 12 17.36 8.15 -26.53
C ILE A 12 16.41 9.30 -26.17
N HIS A 13 16.44 10.38 -26.96
CA HIS A 13 15.51 11.52 -26.82
C HIS A 13 14.07 11.11 -27.16
N THR A 14 13.87 10.33 -28.22
CA THR A 14 12.55 9.82 -28.62
C THR A 14 11.99 8.87 -27.55
N ARG A 15 12.83 7.97 -27.00
CA ARG A 15 12.42 7.08 -25.90
C ARG A 15 12.00 7.86 -24.65
N ARG A 16 12.77 8.90 -24.28
CA ARG A 16 12.42 9.79 -23.16
C ARG A 16 11.12 10.55 -23.42
N ALA A 17 10.95 11.11 -24.61
CA ALA A 17 9.73 11.83 -24.96
C ALA A 17 8.49 10.93 -24.88
N ILE A 18 8.56 9.70 -25.42
CA ILE A 18 7.48 8.71 -25.30
C ILE A 18 7.21 8.36 -23.84
N ALA A 19 8.26 8.13 -23.05
CA ALA A 19 8.10 7.83 -21.63
C ALA A 19 7.41 8.96 -20.86
N TYR A 20 7.79 10.22 -21.10
CA TYR A 20 7.14 11.38 -20.49
C TYR A 20 5.69 11.51 -20.91
N VAL A 21 5.37 11.33 -22.18
CA VAL A 21 3.96 11.38 -22.67
C VAL A 21 3.13 10.30 -21.98
N VAL A 22 3.61 9.05 -21.96
CA VAL A 22 2.91 7.92 -21.32
C VAL A 22 2.72 8.19 -19.83
N LEU A 23 3.78 8.60 -19.13
CA LEU A 23 3.71 8.90 -17.69
C LEU A 23 2.77 10.06 -17.40
N THR A 24 2.75 11.12 -18.22
CA THR A 24 1.82 12.25 -18.07
C THR A 24 0.38 11.80 -18.22
N ILE A 25 0.08 10.96 -19.22
CA ILE A 25 -1.26 10.42 -19.43
C ILE A 25 -1.69 9.57 -18.23
N ILE A 26 -0.83 8.65 -17.77
CA ILE A 26 -1.13 7.82 -16.59
C ILE A 26 -1.35 8.69 -15.35
N SER A 27 -0.47 9.67 -15.11
CA SER A 27 -0.59 10.60 -13.97
C SER A 27 -1.89 11.39 -14.03
N PHE A 28 -2.30 11.85 -15.22
CA PHE A 28 -3.57 12.53 -15.41
C PHE A 28 -4.74 11.63 -15.00
N PHE A 29 -4.79 10.38 -15.46
CA PHE A 29 -5.84 9.45 -15.08
C PHE A 29 -5.84 9.12 -13.58
N CYS A 30 -4.66 8.98 -12.96
CA CYS A 30 -4.56 8.78 -11.52
C CYS A 30 -5.09 9.98 -10.73
N LEU A 31 -4.73 11.21 -11.11
CA LEU A 31 -5.16 12.43 -10.42
C LEU A 31 -6.62 12.80 -10.70
N PHE A 32 -7.16 12.39 -11.84
CA PHE A 32 -8.54 12.65 -12.23
C PHE A 32 -9.56 12.15 -11.20
N TRP A 33 -9.35 10.97 -10.63
CA TRP A 33 -10.23 10.41 -9.61
C TRP A 33 -10.22 11.24 -8.31
N PHE A 34 -9.08 11.78 -7.92
CA PHE A 34 -9.00 12.68 -6.77
C PHE A 34 -9.72 14.00 -7.04
N TYR A 35 -9.63 14.52 -8.26
CA TYR A 35 -10.41 15.68 -8.68
C TYR A 35 -11.92 15.41 -8.58
N ILE A 36 -12.40 14.25 -9.05
CA ILE A 36 -13.81 13.85 -8.94
C ILE A 36 -14.25 13.73 -7.47
N LEU A 37 -13.42 13.17 -6.60
CA LEU A 37 -13.70 13.12 -5.17
C LEU A 37 -13.86 14.54 -4.59
N PHE A 38 -12.97 15.45 -4.94
CA PHE A 38 -13.07 16.85 -4.52
C PHE A 38 -14.36 17.51 -5.03
N VAL A 39 -14.68 17.38 -6.33
CA VAL A 39 -15.92 17.89 -6.91
C VAL A 39 -17.14 17.33 -6.16
N ASN A 40 -17.18 16.03 -5.94
CA ASN A 40 -18.31 15.39 -5.23
C ASN A 40 -18.42 15.86 -3.77
N ALA A 41 -17.30 16.13 -3.08
CA ALA A 41 -17.33 16.68 -1.73
C ALA A 41 -17.96 18.10 -1.66
N THR A 42 -17.98 18.84 -2.77
CA THR A 42 -18.61 20.17 -2.86
C THR A 42 -20.10 20.13 -3.21
N ARG A 43 -20.66 18.95 -3.53
CA ARG A 43 -22.03 18.80 -4.05
C ARG A 43 -23.02 18.40 -2.94
N SER A 44 -24.28 18.82 -3.11
CA SER A 44 -25.39 18.32 -2.27
C SER A 44 -25.79 16.89 -2.66
N ASN A 45 -26.50 16.18 -1.78
CA ASN A 45 -27.01 14.83 -2.05
C ASN A 45 -27.89 14.76 -3.31
N GLY A 46 -28.73 15.77 -3.54
CA GLY A 46 -29.57 15.85 -4.75
C GLY A 46 -28.74 16.00 -6.03
N GLN A 47 -27.67 16.81 -5.97
CA GLN A 47 -26.74 16.98 -7.08
C GLN A 47 -25.94 15.71 -7.37
N LEU A 48 -25.56 14.94 -6.34
CA LEU A 48 -24.88 13.65 -6.52
C LEU A 48 -25.76 12.64 -7.25
N GLN A 49 -27.06 12.62 -6.93
CA GLN A 49 -28.03 11.74 -7.58
C GLN A 49 -28.34 12.16 -9.03
N SER A 50 -28.19 13.44 -9.37
CA SER A 50 -28.42 13.94 -10.74
C SER A 50 -27.37 13.51 -11.76
N GLY A 51 -26.33 12.81 -11.33
CA GLY A 51 -25.32 12.21 -12.21
C GLY A 51 -23.95 12.88 -12.16
N PHE A 52 -23.10 12.50 -13.12
CA PHE A 52 -21.71 12.93 -13.20
C PHE A 52 -21.55 14.38 -13.65
N THR A 53 -20.67 15.13 -13.02
CA THR A 53 -20.22 16.46 -13.42
C THR A 53 -18.78 16.72 -13.04
N LEU A 54 -18.13 17.61 -13.78
CA LEU A 54 -16.78 18.11 -13.48
C LEU A 54 -16.82 19.46 -12.75
N ALA A 55 -17.99 20.09 -12.63
CA ALA A 55 -18.10 21.41 -12.01
C ALA A 55 -18.25 21.27 -10.49
N PRO A 56 -17.41 21.93 -9.68
CA PRO A 56 -17.58 22.00 -8.23
C PRO A 56 -18.82 22.84 -7.87
N SER A 57 -19.40 22.58 -6.70
CA SER A 57 -20.54 23.30 -6.12
C SER A 57 -20.13 24.03 -4.85
N SER A 58 -21.07 24.69 -4.18
CA SER A 58 -20.83 25.53 -3.00
C SER A 58 -21.09 24.87 -1.64
N HIS A 59 -21.43 23.57 -1.61
CA HIS A 59 -21.86 22.87 -0.38
C HIS A 59 -20.72 22.26 0.46
N LEU A 60 -19.45 22.57 0.14
CA LEU A 60 -18.29 21.97 0.84
C LEU A 60 -18.35 22.22 2.36
N LEU A 61 -18.61 23.46 2.79
CA LEU A 61 -18.67 23.81 4.21
C LEU A 61 -19.85 23.17 4.94
N GLU A 62 -20.98 23.05 4.25
CA GLU A 62 -22.17 22.38 4.77
C GLU A 62 -21.90 20.88 4.95
N ASN A 63 -21.34 20.23 3.93
CA ASN A 63 -20.98 18.82 3.99
C ASN A 63 -19.94 18.56 5.09
N TRP A 64 -18.97 19.46 5.26
CA TRP A 64 -17.99 19.39 6.34
C TRP A 64 -18.63 19.49 7.73
N LYS A 65 -19.54 20.46 7.93
CA LYS A 65 -20.29 20.58 9.18
C LYS A 65 -21.15 19.35 9.47
N ASN A 66 -21.84 18.84 8.45
CA ASN A 66 -22.67 17.64 8.56
C ASN A 66 -21.83 16.40 8.90
N LEU A 67 -20.62 16.27 8.34
CA LEU A 67 -19.69 15.21 8.67
C LEU A 67 -19.26 15.26 10.14
N LEU A 68 -18.95 16.45 10.66
CA LEU A 68 -18.49 16.62 12.04
C LEU A 68 -19.65 16.54 13.06
N ALA A 69 -20.85 16.97 12.68
CA ALA A 69 -22.06 16.89 13.51
C ALA A 69 -22.76 15.53 13.44
N GLY A 70 -22.35 14.68 12.51
CA GLY A 70 -22.92 13.35 12.29
C GLY A 70 -22.60 12.37 13.42
N THR A 71 -23.30 11.23 13.41
CA THR A 71 -23.12 10.15 14.38
C THR A 71 -21.80 9.39 14.21
N LEU A 72 -21.10 9.58 13.10
CA LEU A 72 -19.82 8.91 12.83
C LEU A 72 -18.68 9.61 13.59
N PRO A 73 -17.95 8.92 14.46
CA PRO A 73 -16.82 9.48 15.21
C PRO A 73 -15.57 9.63 14.32
N VAL A 74 -15.61 10.56 13.36
CA VAL A 74 -14.56 10.72 12.32
C VAL A 74 -13.17 10.91 12.94
N TRP A 75 -13.04 11.77 13.95
CA TRP A 75 -11.78 12.03 14.62
C TRP A 75 -11.22 10.79 15.32
N ASN A 76 -12.08 10.04 16.02
CA ASN A 76 -11.67 8.79 16.66
C ASN A 76 -11.23 7.75 15.61
N GLY A 77 -11.95 7.65 14.48
CA GLY A 77 -11.58 6.80 13.37
C GLY A 77 -10.22 7.15 12.77
N MET A 78 -9.96 8.45 12.58
CA MET A 78 -8.66 8.94 12.08
C MET A 78 -7.53 8.64 13.07
N LEU A 79 -7.72 8.92 14.36
CA LEU A 79 -6.72 8.61 15.40
C LEU A 79 -6.45 7.10 15.49
N ASN A 80 -7.48 6.28 15.48
CA ASN A 80 -7.34 4.83 15.47
C ASN A 80 -6.54 4.35 14.24
N SER A 81 -6.83 4.91 13.06
CA SER A 81 -6.09 4.59 11.84
C SER A 81 -4.62 4.98 11.93
N ILE A 82 -4.30 6.15 12.50
CA ILE A 82 -2.92 6.60 12.72
C ILE A 82 -2.21 5.67 13.71
N ILE A 83 -2.85 5.30 14.81
CA ILE A 83 -2.28 4.40 15.81
C ILE A 83 -2.00 3.03 15.20
N VAL A 84 -2.99 2.44 14.53
CA VAL A 84 -2.82 1.11 13.92
C VAL A 84 -1.74 1.15 12.83
N ALA A 85 -1.78 2.11 11.92
CA ALA A 85 -0.80 2.24 10.84
C ALA A 85 0.61 2.49 11.40
N GLY A 86 0.74 3.40 12.38
CA GLY A 86 2.03 3.74 13.00
C GLY A 86 2.65 2.54 13.73
N LEU A 87 1.87 1.87 14.57
CA LEU A 87 2.36 0.68 15.31
C LEU A 87 2.67 -0.48 14.36
N SER A 88 1.82 -0.74 13.37
CA SER A 88 2.07 -1.78 12.36
C SER A 88 3.35 -1.53 11.58
N ALA A 89 3.57 -0.29 11.15
CA ALA A 89 4.79 0.08 10.43
C ALA A 89 6.04 -0.07 11.31
N LEU A 90 6.02 0.44 12.54
CA LEU A 90 7.13 0.34 13.49
C LEU A 90 7.51 -1.12 13.77
N VAL A 91 6.51 -1.93 14.13
CA VAL A 91 6.71 -3.34 14.46
C VAL A 91 7.21 -4.11 13.24
N SER A 92 6.60 -3.90 12.07
CA SER A 92 7.01 -4.55 10.81
C SER A 92 8.46 -4.22 10.44
N VAL A 93 8.83 -2.94 10.46
CA VAL A 93 10.20 -2.50 10.12
C VAL A 93 11.20 -3.03 11.14
N TYR A 94 10.91 -2.94 12.43
CA TYR A 94 11.81 -3.39 13.48
C TYR A 94 12.14 -4.89 13.35
N PHE A 95 11.12 -5.74 13.33
CA PHE A 95 11.34 -7.19 13.25
C PHE A 95 11.89 -7.64 11.90
N SER A 96 11.47 -7.01 10.80
CA SER A 96 12.03 -7.29 9.48
C SER A 96 13.50 -6.92 9.36
N THR A 97 13.90 -5.79 9.95
CA THR A 97 15.30 -5.35 9.97
C THR A 97 16.16 -6.29 10.82
N MET A 98 15.68 -6.66 12.01
CA MET A 98 16.36 -7.63 12.87
C MET A 98 16.56 -8.98 12.17
N THR A 99 15.52 -9.48 11.52
CA THR A 99 15.57 -10.75 10.76
C THR A 99 16.54 -10.65 9.58
N ALA A 100 16.48 -9.55 8.82
CA ALA A 100 17.38 -9.30 7.68
C ALA A 100 18.84 -9.23 8.15
N TYR A 101 19.09 -8.53 9.25
CA TYR A 101 20.41 -8.44 9.87
C TYR A 101 20.91 -9.81 10.34
N ALA A 102 20.10 -10.58 11.06
CA ALA A 102 20.46 -11.90 11.54
C ALA A 102 20.86 -12.85 10.40
N ILE A 103 20.08 -12.85 9.31
CA ILE A 103 20.38 -13.67 8.12
C ILE A 103 21.63 -13.18 7.39
N HIS A 104 21.96 -11.89 7.48
CA HIS A 104 23.16 -11.34 6.83
C HIS A 104 24.41 -11.57 7.69
N ALA A 105 24.39 -11.20 8.96
CA ALA A 105 25.54 -11.09 9.83
C ALA A 105 25.97 -12.41 10.48
N TYR A 106 25.05 -13.35 10.68
CA TYR A 106 25.34 -14.60 11.40
C TYR A 106 25.29 -15.81 10.47
N ASP A 107 26.19 -16.77 10.72
CA ASP A 107 26.17 -18.09 10.08
C ASP A 107 25.58 -19.13 11.03
N PHE A 108 24.42 -19.67 10.65
CA PHE A 108 23.71 -20.72 11.39
C PHE A 108 23.08 -21.74 10.43
N GLY A 109 22.92 -22.98 10.92
CA GLY A 109 22.52 -24.10 10.07
C GLY A 109 21.20 -23.92 9.32
N LEU A 110 20.20 -23.25 9.91
CA LEU A 110 18.88 -23.00 9.32
C LEU A 110 18.87 -21.84 8.30
N LYS A 111 19.93 -21.04 8.21
CA LYS A 111 20.01 -19.87 7.31
C LYS A 111 19.63 -20.20 5.87
N LYS A 112 20.13 -21.35 5.35
CA LYS A 112 19.88 -21.81 3.98
C LYS A 112 18.41 -22.17 3.73
N PHE A 113 17.68 -22.51 4.76
CA PHE A 113 16.26 -22.89 4.69
C PHE A 113 15.32 -21.70 4.93
N ILE A 114 15.62 -20.84 5.92
CA ILE A 114 14.74 -19.72 6.33
C ILE A 114 14.48 -18.76 5.18
N TYR A 115 15.51 -18.38 4.42
CA TYR A 115 15.33 -17.40 3.35
C TYR A 115 14.42 -17.89 2.22
N PRO A 116 14.63 -19.09 1.63
CA PRO A 116 13.70 -19.65 0.67
C PRO A 116 12.30 -19.87 1.24
N PHE A 117 12.18 -20.23 2.50
CA PHE A 117 10.90 -20.41 3.18
C PHE A 117 10.10 -19.09 3.28
N ILE A 118 10.76 -17.99 3.65
CA ILE A 118 10.12 -16.65 3.65
C ILE A 118 9.65 -16.28 2.24
N LEU A 119 10.47 -16.51 1.20
CA LEU A 119 10.08 -16.25 -0.17
C LEU A 119 8.89 -17.11 -0.60
N MET A 120 8.84 -18.38 -0.19
CA MET A 120 7.72 -19.27 -0.49
C MET A 120 6.42 -18.78 0.15
N ILE A 121 6.46 -18.27 1.38
CA ILE A 121 5.28 -17.68 2.04
C ILE A 121 4.75 -16.48 1.24
N MET A 122 5.61 -15.65 0.65
CA MET A 122 5.20 -14.53 -0.19
C MET A 122 4.40 -14.94 -1.44
N MET A 123 4.55 -16.18 -1.88
CA MET A 123 3.80 -16.69 -3.03
C MET A 123 2.35 -17.10 -2.68
N ILE A 124 2.03 -17.21 -1.40
CA ILE A 124 0.66 -17.52 -0.96
C ILE A 124 -0.21 -16.28 -1.16
N PRO A 125 -1.27 -16.35 -1.98
CA PRO A 125 -2.18 -15.23 -2.16
C PRO A 125 -2.87 -14.86 -0.84
N THR A 126 -2.79 -13.60 -0.44
CA THR A 126 -3.41 -13.11 0.80
C THR A 126 -4.93 -13.32 0.84
N GLN A 127 -5.57 -13.34 -0.33
CA GLN A 127 -7.01 -13.60 -0.47
C GLN A 127 -7.39 -14.99 0.04
N VAL A 128 -6.53 -15.98 -0.15
CA VAL A 128 -6.78 -17.36 0.32
C VAL A 128 -6.72 -17.45 1.84
N THR A 129 -5.81 -16.71 2.45
CA THR A 129 -5.63 -16.73 3.92
C THR A 129 -6.62 -15.84 4.65
N ALA A 130 -7.26 -14.87 3.97
CA ALA A 130 -8.12 -13.87 4.60
C ALA A 130 -9.30 -14.50 5.35
N LEU A 131 -9.99 -15.49 4.75
CA LEU A 131 -11.14 -16.15 5.40
C LEU A 131 -10.72 -16.88 6.68
N GLY A 132 -9.63 -17.64 6.62
CA GLY A 132 -9.09 -18.34 7.78
C GLY A 132 -8.64 -17.39 8.89
N PHE A 133 -8.07 -16.24 8.51
CA PHE A 133 -7.68 -15.20 9.45
C PHE A 133 -8.88 -14.60 10.18
N VAL A 134 -9.95 -14.24 9.47
CA VAL A 134 -11.18 -13.71 10.07
C VAL A 134 -11.81 -14.73 11.03
N GLN A 135 -11.86 -16.01 10.65
CA GLN A 135 -12.35 -17.08 11.51
C GLN A 135 -11.49 -17.25 12.78
N LEU A 136 -10.16 -17.11 12.65
CA LEU A 136 -9.25 -17.19 13.79
C LEU A 136 -9.49 -16.03 14.76
N VAL A 137 -9.60 -14.79 14.24
CA VAL A 137 -9.89 -13.60 15.04
C VAL A 137 -11.20 -13.77 15.82
N GLY A 138 -12.27 -14.28 15.15
CA GLY A 138 -13.54 -14.57 15.79
C GLY A 138 -13.45 -15.62 16.90
N LYS A 139 -12.72 -16.72 16.66
CA LYS A 139 -12.49 -17.74 17.70
C LYS A 139 -11.71 -17.23 18.89
N MET A 140 -10.85 -16.24 18.70
CA MET A 140 -10.05 -15.61 19.76
C MET A 140 -10.79 -14.47 20.47
N HIS A 141 -12.00 -14.09 20.01
CA HIS A 141 -12.78 -12.94 20.49
C HIS A 141 -11.99 -11.63 20.45
N LEU A 142 -11.28 -11.39 19.33
CA LEU A 142 -10.44 -10.21 19.11
C LEU A 142 -11.02 -9.25 18.06
N GLU A 143 -12.31 -9.35 17.73
CA GLU A 143 -12.97 -8.54 16.69
C GLU A 143 -12.93 -7.05 17.00
N ASP A 144 -13.07 -6.68 18.30
CA ASP A 144 -13.04 -5.29 18.76
C ASP A 144 -11.66 -4.83 19.23
N SER A 145 -10.59 -5.45 18.70
CA SER A 145 -9.21 -5.16 19.12
C SER A 145 -8.33 -4.75 17.94
N PHE A 146 -7.33 -3.91 18.19
CA PHE A 146 -6.28 -3.60 17.21
C PHE A 146 -5.20 -4.68 17.09
N ILE A 147 -5.18 -5.65 18.01
CA ILE A 147 -4.17 -6.74 18.03
C ILE A 147 -4.13 -7.50 16.71
N PRO A 148 -5.26 -7.95 16.12
CA PRO A 148 -5.24 -8.68 14.84
C PRO A 148 -4.73 -7.84 13.67
N LEU A 149 -4.78 -6.53 13.77
CA LEU A 149 -4.29 -5.64 12.72
C LEU A 149 -2.78 -5.37 12.83
N ILE A 150 -2.26 -5.33 14.06
CA ILE A 150 -0.87 -4.95 14.35
C ILE A 150 0.05 -6.19 14.42
N VAL A 151 -0.32 -7.22 15.21
CA VAL A 151 0.56 -8.35 15.50
C VAL A 151 1.00 -9.13 14.25
N PRO A 152 0.15 -9.44 13.27
CA PRO A 152 0.59 -10.16 12.07
C PRO A 152 1.65 -9.42 11.26
N THR A 153 1.76 -8.08 11.41
CA THR A 153 2.77 -7.29 10.69
C THR A 153 4.20 -7.51 11.19
N ILE A 154 4.37 -8.17 12.36
CA ILE A 154 5.67 -8.67 12.85
C ILE A 154 6.31 -9.59 11.81
N ALA A 155 5.50 -10.49 11.23
CA ALA A 155 5.92 -11.43 10.21
C ALA A 155 5.54 -10.91 8.80
N ALA A 156 6.13 -9.78 8.39
CA ALA A 156 5.89 -9.16 7.10
C ALA A 156 6.97 -9.57 6.06
N PRO A 157 6.77 -10.64 5.27
CA PRO A 157 7.78 -11.16 4.36
C PRO A 157 8.24 -10.13 3.31
N VAL A 158 7.33 -9.28 2.84
CA VAL A 158 7.63 -8.22 1.86
C VAL A 158 8.57 -7.17 2.45
N THR A 159 8.28 -6.70 3.68
CA THR A 159 9.13 -5.73 4.38
C THR A 159 10.51 -6.32 4.64
N PHE A 160 10.58 -7.58 5.11
CA PHE A 160 11.85 -8.30 5.26
C PHE A 160 12.65 -8.36 3.95
N PHE A 161 12.00 -8.67 2.83
CA PHE A 161 12.66 -8.73 1.52
C PHE A 161 13.31 -7.38 1.16
N TYR A 162 12.59 -6.28 1.32
CA TYR A 162 13.13 -4.94 1.06
C TYR A 162 14.27 -4.59 2.01
N MET A 163 14.15 -4.86 3.31
CA MET A 163 15.23 -4.60 4.29
C MET A 163 16.50 -5.37 3.94
N LYS A 164 16.38 -6.63 3.51
CA LYS A 164 17.52 -7.43 3.05
C LYS A 164 18.17 -6.87 1.80
N GLN A 165 17.39 -6.34 0.83
CA GLN A 165 17.95 -5.73 -0.39
C GLN A 165 18.70 -4.43 -0.08
N ILE A 166 18.14 -3.58 0.78
CA ILE A 166 18.79 -2.34 1.23
C ILE A 166 20.11 -2.66 1.93
N GLY A 167 20.14 -3.64 2.83
CA GLY A 167 21.35 -4.07 3.53
C GLY A 167 22.46 -4.56 2.59
N ARG A 168 22.11 -5.16 1.45
CA ARG A 168 23.11 -5.59 0.43
C ARG A 168 23.70 -4.43 -0.35
N ALA A 169 22.98 -3.34 -0.52
CA ALA A 169 23.44 -2.19 -1.29
C ALA A 169 24.48 -1.33 -0.53
N HIS A 170 24.64 -1.56 0.77
CA HIS A 170 25.50 -0.75 1.65
C HIS A 170 26.75 -1.52 2.14
N VAL A 171 26.96 -2.75 1.66
CA VAL A 171 28.15 -3.57 1.90
C VAL A 171 28.86 -3.86 0.57
#